data_b14c74bd5586ec3241ae63b11749bedc
#
_entry.id   b14c74bd5586ec3241ae63b11749bedc
#
_cell.length_a   1.000
_cell.length_b   1.000
_cell.length_c   1.000
_cell.angle_alpha   90.00
_cell.angle_beta   90.00
_cell.angle_gamma   90.00
#
_symmetry.space_group_name_H-M   'P 1'
#
loop_
_entity.id
_entity.type
_entity.pdbx_description
1 polymer ?
#
loop_
_entity_poly.entity_id
_entity_poly.type
_entity_poly.pdbx_seq_one_letter_code
_entity_poly.pdbx_strand_id
1 'polypeptide(L)'
;MEYQVHTIGTRAELPACPVFLIDHFQWTCRRRPAAWGRMGYLRDTGLCVELVCEERDPLRVYHNPQDPVCRDSALEAFFAFGDLPGEPVRNDGFYCNFELNANGAMYAKLGRGRKNRRPLTPEEYALCSPRAQLGAQSWSAELTVPEALLASQLGRAPFSPGGQFFCNFYKISESPDIEHYVSFSPVDSEKPNFHLPECFARAVLV
;
A
#
# COMPACT_ATOMS: atom_id res chain seq x y z
N MET A 1 14.46 -7.58 3.27
CA MET A 1 13.74 -7.84 2.01
C MET A 1 13.88 -6.63 1.09
N GLU A 2 13.89 -6.83 -0.23
CA GLU A 2 14.04 -5.75 -1.23
C GLU A 2 13.11 -5.99 -2.41
N TYR A 3 12.55 -4.92 -2.96
CA TYR A 3 11.73 -4.93 -4.17
C TYR A 3 12.33 -3.99 -5.22
N GLN A 4 12.50 -4.48 -6.46
CA GLN A 4 12.95 -3.67 -7.59
C GLN A 4 11.74 -3.02 -8.27
N VAL A 5 11.72 -1.69 -8.30
CA VAL A 5 10.67 -0.89 -8.90
C VAL A 5 11.10 -0.50 -10.31
N HIS A 6 10.50 -1.14 -11.31
CA HIS A 6 10.81 -0.84 -12.71
C HIS A 6 10.16 0.48 -13.12
N THR A 7 10.89 1.29 -13.88
CA THR A 7 10.32 2.44 -14.57
C THR A 7 9.49 1.95 -15.76
N ILE A 8 8.23 2.39 -15.84
CA ILE A 8 7.29 2.04 -16.91
C ILE A 8 6.93 3.27 -17.73
N GLY A 9 6.70 3.09 -19.02
CA GLY A 9 6.26 4.15 -19.93
C GLY A 9 4.75 4.38 -19.87
N THR A 10 3.99 3.32 -19.61
CA THR A 10 2.52 3.35 -19.50
C THR A 10 2.04 2.38 -18.41
N ARG A 11 0.84 2.60 -17.89
CA ARG A 11 0.21 1.64 -16.95
C ARG A 11 0.03 0.24 -17.52
N ALA A 12 -0.11 0.11 -18.84
CA ALA A 12 -0.25 -1.18 -19.51
C ALA A 12 0.98 -2.09 -19.36
N GLU A 13 2.12 -1.52 -18.96
CA GLU A 13 3.36 -2.28 -18.70
C GLU A 13 3.44 -2.82 -17.26
N LEU A 14 2.55 -2.41 -16.36
CA LEU A 14 2.54 -2.86 -14.97
C LEU A 14 2.51 -4.39 -14.82
N PRO A 15 1.79 -5.17 -15.66
CA PRO A 15 1.83 -6.63 -15.61
C PRO A 15 3.21 -7.26 -15.85
N ALA A 16 4.16 -6.53 -16.44
CA ALA A 16 5.54 -6.98 -16.64
C ALA A 16 6.47 -6.68 -15.44
N CYS A 17 6.02 -5.89 -14.46
CA CYS A 17 6.78 -5.62 -13.25
C CYS A 17 6.89 -6.86 -12.35
N PRO A 18 7.95 -6.96 -11.54
CA PRO A 18 8.12 -8.06 -10.59
C PRO A 18 6.91 -8.22 -9.67
N VAL A 19 6.53 -9.48 -9.42
CA VAL A 19 5.47 -9.82 -8.46
C VAL A 19 6.06 -9.92 -7.06
N PHE A 20 5.39 -9.36 -6.07
CA PHE A 20 5.63 -9.64 -4.66
C PHE A 20 4.46 -10.42 -4.06
N LEU A 21 4.77 -11.31 -3.11
CA LEU A 21 3.75 -12.08 -2.39
C LEU A 21 3.45 -11.40 -1.05
N ILE A 22 2.18 -11.41 -0.67
CA ILE A 22 1.70 -10.98 0.65
C ILE A 22 1.35 -12.27 1.39
N ASP A 23 2.35 -12.89 2.03
CA ASP A 23 2.27 -14.26 2.54
C ASP A 23 2.82 -14.46 3.96
N HIS A 24 3.28 -13.38 4.63
CA HIS A 24 3.64 -13.41 6.03
C HIS A 24 2.40 -13.26 6.91
N PHE A 25 1.80 -14.40 7.29
CA PHE A 25 0.65 -14.45 8.19
C PHE A 25 1.10 -14.21 9.64
N GLN A 26 0.48 -13.21 10.28
CA GLN A 26 0.83 -12.80 11.62
C GLN A 26 -0.42 -12.74 12.51
N TRP A 27 -0.22 -12.85 13.82
CA TRP A 27 -1.26 -12.80 14.84
C TRP A 27 -2.42 -13.78 14.57
N THR A 28 -3.66 -13.38 14.83
CA THR A 28 -4.84 -14.19 14.55
C THR A 28 -5.14 -14.19 13.05
N CYS A 29 -5.24 -15.36 12.45
CA CYS A 29 -5.62 -15.54 11.05
C CYS A 29 -6.71 -16.61 10.94
N ARG A 30 -7.97 -16.18 10.89
CA ARG A 30 -9.13 -17.07 10.68
C ARG A 30 -9.28 -17.50 9.22
N ARG A 31 -8.78 -16.68 8.30
CA ARG A 31 -8.69 -16.96 6.86
C ARG A 31 -7.28 -16.74 6.37
N ARG A 32 -6.90 -17.47 5.32
CA ARG A 32 -5.57 -17.39 4.71
C ARG A 32 -5.71 -17.23 3.20
N PRO A 33 -6.23 -16.09 2.72
CA PRO A 33 -6.33 -15.84 1.29
C PRO A 33 -4.94 -15.68 0.68
N ALA A 34 -4.74 -16.16 -0.55
CA ALA A 34 -3.55 -15.85 -1.32
C ALA A 34 -3.64 -14.40 -1.82
N ALA A 35 -2.58 -13.62 -1.59
CA ALA A 35 -2.54 -12.24 -2.05
C ALA A 35 -1.14 -11.91 -2.58
N TRP A 36 -1.10 -11.04 -3.58
CA TRP A 36 0.14 -10.56 -4.22
C TRP A 36 -0.08 -9.20 -4.86
N GLY A 37 0.99 -8.61 -5.35
CA GLY A 37 0.89 -7.37 -6.08
C GLY A 37 2.08 -7.09 -6.98
N ARG A 38 2.01 -5.96 -7.66
CA ARG A 38 3.05 -5.38 -8.50
C ARG A 38 3.10 -3.89 -8.30
N MET A 39 4.27 -3.32 -8.51
CA MET A 39 4.46 -1.88 -8.46
C MET A 39 5.46 -1.47 -9.55
N GLY A 40 5.13 -0.38 -10.26
CA GLY A 40 6.00 0.25 -11.24
C GLY A 40 5.99 1.77 -11.07
N TYR A 41 7.07 2.45 -11.42
CA TYR A 41 7.17 3.89 -11.44
C TYR A 41 6.85 4.44 -12.82
N LEU A 42 5.74 5.15 -12.94
CA LEU A 42 5.37 5.89 -14.15
C LEU A 42 5.90 7.32 -14.02
N ARG A 43 6.83 7.71 -14.92
CA ARG A 43 7.50 9.02 -14.89
C ARG A 43 6.50 10.17 -14.82
N ASP A 44 6.84 11.21 -14.06
CA ASP A 44 6.05 12.42 -13.87
C ASP A 44 4.62 12.19 -13.34
N THR A 45 4.32 10.94 -12.92
CA THR A 45 3.02 10.54 -12.39
C THR A 45 3.16 10.00 -10.96
N GLY A 46 4.01 8.99 -10.76
CA GLY A 46 4.22 8.36 -9.46
C GLY A 46 4.21 6.84 -9.51
N LEU A 47 4.00 6.19 -8.37
CA LEU A 47 3.94 4.74 -8.30
C LEU A 47 2.56 4.23 -8.73
N CYS A 48 2.53 3.34 -9.71
CA CYS A 48 1.35 2.56 -10.06
C CYS A 48 1.42 1.25 -9.29
N VAL A 49 0.37 0.94 -8.53
CA VAL A 49 0.29 -0.26 -7.69
C VAL A 49 -0.94 -1.05 -8.07
N GLU A 50 -0.77 -2.36 -8.25
CA GLU A 50 -1.83 -3.36 -8.36
C GLU A 50 -1.66 -4.37 -7.24
N LEU A 51 -2.73 -4.62 -6.49
CA LEU A 51 -2.83 -5.64 -5.46
C LEU A 51 -3.95 -6.61 -5.83
N VAL A 52 -3.72 -7.90 -5.67
CA VAL A 52 -4.69 -8.95 -6.02
C VAL A 52 -4.87 -9.89 -4.85
N CYS A 53 -6.09 -10.35 -4.64
CA CYS A 53 -6.43 -11.35 -3.63
C CYS A 53 -7.33 -12.44 -4.21
N GLU A 54 -6.95 -13.71 -4.02
CA GLU A 54 -7.83 -14.87 -4.29
C GLU A 54 -8.83 -15.02 -3.17
N GLU A 55 -9.94 -14.32 -3.31
CA GLU A 55 -11.03 -14.34 -2.36
C GLU A 55 -12.35 -14.21 -3.12
N ARG A 56 -13.19 -15.23 -2.99
CA ARG A 56 -14.53 -15.21 -3.54
C ARG A 56 -15.43 -14.43 -2.61
N ASP A 57 -16.18 -13.47 -3.15
CA ASP A 57 -17.16 -12.63 -2.43
C ASP A 57 -16.54 -11.97 -1.17
N PRO A 58 -15.56 -11.06 -1.34
CA PRO A 58 -14.92 -10.37 -0.22
C PRO A 58 -15.93 -9.52 0.57
N LEU A 59 -15.78 -9.47 1.89
CA LEU A 59 -16.55 -8.54 2.71
C LEU A 59 -16.29 -7.10 2.25
N ARG A 60 -17.33 -6.34 1.89
CA ARG A 60 -17.23 -4.98 1.36
C ARG A 60 -18.48 -4.14 1.67
N VAL A 61 -18.56 -3.67 2.89
CA VAL A 61 -19.70 -2.89 3.38
C VAL A 61 -19.52 -1.40 3.14
N TYR A 62 -18.27 -0.94 3.16
CA TYR A 62 -17.93 0.48 3.04
C TYR A 62 -17.83 0.93 1.58
N HIS A 63 -18.26 2.18 1.30
CA HIS A 63 -18.34 2.72 -0.05
C HIS A 63 -17.73 4.12 -0.22
N ASN A 64 -17.49 4.84 0.88
CA ASN A 64 -17.09 6.24 0.81
C ASN A 64 -15.57 6.41 1.04
N PRO A 65 -14.98 7.50 0.53
CA PRO A 65 -13.64 7.91 0.91
C PRO A 65 -13.50 8.02 2.43
N GLN A 66 -12.37 7.52 2.96
CA GLN A 66 -12.03 7.53 4.39
C GLN A 66 -12.92 6.65 5.29
N ASP A 67 -13.79 5.82 4.74
CA ASP A 67 -14.46 4.77 5.52
C ASP A 67 -13.42 3.78 6.09
N PRO A 68 -13.68 3.13 7.23
CA PRO A 68 -12.73 2.20 7.87
C PRO A 68 -12.69 0.85 7.15
N VAL A 69 -12.14 0.83 5.95
CA VAL A 69 -12.10 -0.35 5.05
C VAL A 69 -11.31 -1.54 5.61
N CYS A 70 -10.44 -1.34 6.60
CA CYS A 70 -9.78 -2.43 7.34
C CYS A 70 -10.77 -3.38 8.05
N ARG A 71 -12.02 -2.95 8.28
CA ARG A 71 -13.11 -3.78 8.81
C ARG A 71 -13.80 -4.61 7.74
N ASP A 72 -13.57 -4.29 6.47
CA ASP A 72 -13.92 -5.13 5.32
C ASP A 72 -12.79 -6.11 5.04
N SER A 73 -12.83 -6.74 3.86
CA SER A 73 -11.67 -7.39 3.28
C SER A 73 -10.88 -6.35 2.50
N ALA A 74 -9.70 -5.94 3.00
CA ALA A 74 -8.91 -4.87 2.42
C ALA A 74 -7.53 -5.32 1.95
N LEU A 75 -7.02 -4.62 0.94
CA LEU A 75 -5.64 -4.65 0.45
C LEU A 75 -5.01 -3.28 0.72
N GLU A 76 -3.78 -3.26 1.22
CA GLU A 76 -3.14 -2.04 1.67
C GLU A 76 -1.74 -1.86 1.08
N ALA A 77 -1.37 -0.61 0.81
CA ALA A 77 -0.04 -0.22 0.35
C ALA A 77 0.49 0.94 1.20
N PHE A 78 1.60 0.71 1.89
CA PHE A 78 2.23 1.70 2.77
C PHE A 78 3.60 2.06 2.23
N PHE A 79 3.95 3.36 2.29
CA PHE A 79 5.22 3.88 1.79
C PHE A 79 5.85 4.82 2.81
N ALA A 80 7.15 4.66 3.04
CA ALA A 80 7.91 5.49 3.97
C ALA A 80 9.20 6.01 3.30
N PHE A 81 9.60 7.20 3.70
CA PHE A 81 10.75 7.90 3.15
C PHE A 81 11.64 8.41 4.29
N GLY A 82 12.94 8.17 4.20
CA GLY A 82 13.92 8.78 5.11
C GLY A 82 13.89 10.31 5.02
N ASP A 83 14.42 10.98 6.04
CA ASP A 83 14.51 12.45 6.05
C ASP A 83 15.41 12.95 4.93
N LEU A 84 16.49 12.21 4.64
CA LEU A 84 17.34 12.41 3.47
C LEU A 84 17.28 11.20 2.54
N PRO A 85 17.63 11.38 1.25
CA PRO A 85 17.72 10.25 0.32
C PRO A 85 18.68 9.17 0.83
N GLY A 86 18.24 7.91 0.82
CA GLY A 86 19.06 6.78 1.24
C GLY A 86 19.11 6.50 2.74
N GLU A 87 18.56 7.37 3.57
CA GLU A 87 18.48 7.12 5.02
C GLU A 87 17.44 6.07 5.38
N PRO A 88 17.68 5.31 6.47
CA PRO A 88 16.68 4.41 7.03
C PRO A 88 15.43 5.16 7.46
N VAL A 89 14.29 4.51 7.35
CA VAL A 89 13.02 5.04 7.88
C VAL A 89 12.88 4.73 9.37
N ARG A 90 12.09 5.56 10.05
CA ARG A 90 11.82 5.46 11.47
C ARG A 90 10.32 5.47 11.71
N ASN A 91 9.88 4.88 12.83
CA ASN A 91 8.46 4.84 13.18
C ASN A 91 7.84 6.22 13.45
N ASP A 92 8.64 7.23 13.77
CA ASP A 92 8.26 8.63 13.89
C ASP A 92 8.50 9.46 12.59
N GLY A 93 9.05 8.83 11.55
CA GLY A 93 9.33 9.42 10.23
C GLY A 93 8.09 9.64 9.39
N PHE A 94 8.29 10.18 8.18
CA PHE A 94 7.22 10.39 7.21
C PHE A 94 6.82 9.06 6.55
N TYR A 95 5.52 8.80 6.54
CA TYR A 95 4.94 7.71 5.76
C TYR A 95 3.48 7.99 5.35
N CYS A 96 3.01 7.26 4.36
CA CYS A 96 1.63 7.28 3.92
C CYS A 96 1.08 5.86 3.80
N ASN A 97 -0.22 5.71 4.00
CA ASN A 97 -0.95 4.47 3.82
C ASN A 97 -2.14 4.67 2.91
N PHE A 98 -2.43 3.65 2.12
CA PHE A 98 -3.57 3.56 1.21
C PHE A 98 -4.19 2.18 1.41
N GLU A 99 -5.43 2.12 1.85
CA GLU A 99 -6.16 0.90 2.21
C GLU A 99 -7.42 0.86 1.35
N LEU A 100 -7.61 -0.19 0.55
CA LEU A 100 -8.72 -0.31 -0.39
C LEU A 100 -9.51 -1.58 -0.13
N ASN A 101 -10.85 -1.48 -0.17
CA ASN A 101 -11.73 -2.63 -0.21
C ASN A 101 -12.16 -2.97 -1.65
N ALA A 102 -12.88 -4.06 -1.81
CA ALA A 102 -13.34 -4.52 -3.12
C ALA A 102 -14.50 -3.69 -3.74
N ASN A 103 -15.00 -2.66 -3.08
CA ASN A 103 -15.86 -1.62 -3.65
C ASN A 103 -15.05 -0.45 -4.25
N GLY A 104 -13.72 -0.40 -4.04
CA GLY A 104 -12.89 0.71 -4.44
C GLY A 104 -12.92 1.90 -3.48
N ALA A 105 -13.57 1.76 -2.31
CA ALA A 105 -13.44 2.73 -1.24
C ALA A 105 -12.01 2.70 -0.70
N MET A 106 -11.41 3.88 -0.51
CA MET A 106 -10.05 4.01 -0.02
C MET A 106 -9.99 4.85 1.25
N TYR A 107 -9.33 4.29 2.27
CA TYR A 107 -8.86 5.04 3.43
C TYR A 107 -7.39 5.38 3.22
N ALA A 108 -7.02 6.65 3.35
CA ALA A 108 -5.63 7.06 3.14
C ALA A 108 -5.24 8.22 4.04
N LYS A 109 -4.04 8.12 4.63
CA LYS A 109 -3.42 9.17 5.43
C LYS A 109 -1.94 9.32 5.12
N LEU A 110 -1.42 10.52 5.36
CA LEU A 110 0.00 10.83 5.23
C LEU A 110 0.47 11.79 6.34
N GLY A 111 1.75 11.72 6.67
CA GLY A 111 2.38 12.58 7.68
C GLY A 111 3.46 11.85 8.47
N ARG A 112 3.88 12.41 9.59
CA ARG A 112 4.98 11.89 10.41
C ARG A 112 4.46 11.15 11.64
N GLY A 113 4.91 9.91 11.79
CA GLY A 113 4.49 9.03 12.87
C GLY A 113 2.99 8.72 12.87
N ARG A 114 2.55 7.71 13.61
CA ARG A 114 1.16 7.21 13.54
C ARG A 114 0.09 8.26 13.91
N LYS A 115 0.40 9.16 14.86
CA LYS A 115 -0.59 10.10 15.44
C LYS A 115 -0.72 11.42 14.67
N ASN A 116 0.30 11.83 13.92
CA ASN A 116 0.37 13.14 13.27
C ASN A 116 0.12 13.07 11.76
N ARG A 117 -0.63 12.07 11.31
CA ARG A 117 -1.04 11.93 9.91
C ARG A 117 -2.42 12.51 9.68
N ARG A 118 -2.58 13.20 8.58
CA ARG A 118 -3.86 13.71 8.11
C ARG A 118 -4.47 12.85 7.01
N PRO A 119 -5.78 12.83 6.85
CA PRO A 119 -6.40 12.26 5.65
C PRO A 119 -6.00 13.05 4.40
N LEU A 120 -6.14 12.42 3.24
CA LEU A 120 -6.03 13.11 1.96
C LEU A 120 -7.18 14.11 1.78
N THR A 121 -6.91 15.25 1.11
CA THR A 121 -7.99 16.11 0.64
C THR A 121 -8.75 15.42 -0.50
N PRO A 122 -9.96 15.88 -0.87
CA PRO A 122 -10.69 15.34 -2.01
C PRO A 122 -9.89 15.37 -3.32
N GLU A 123 -9.11 16.43 -3.55
CA GLU A 123 -8.25 16.59 -4.74
C GLU A 123 -7.09 15.59 -4.71
N GLU A 124 -6.42 15.44 -3.57
CA GLU A 124 -5.33 14.46 -3.39
C GLU A 124 -5.87 13.02 -3.56
N TYR A 125 -7.05 12.74 -3.02
CA TYR A 125 -7.72 11.45 -3.18
C TYR A 125 -8.02 11.15 -4.66
N ALA A 126 -8.53 12.13 -5.41
CA ALA A 126 -8.84 11.98 -6.82
C ALA A 126 -7.58 11.68 -7.67
N LEU A 127 -6.44 12.28 -7.33
CA LEU A 127 -5.15 12.00 -7.99
C LEU A 127 -4.70 10.55 -7.78
N CYS A 128 -5.05 9.93 -6.66
CA CYS A 128 -4.72 8.52 -6.41
C CYS A 128 -5.50 7.57 -7.32
N SER A 129 -6.63 7.99 -7.89
CA SER A 129 -7.46 7.21 -8.82
C SER A 129 -7.72 5.78 -8.33
N PRO A 130 -8.19 5.56 -7.09
CA PRO A 130 -8.39 4.24 -6.55
C PRO A 130 -9.46 3.48 -7.34
N ARG A 131 -9.21 2.20 -7.63
CA ARG A 131 -10.12 1.32 -8.36
C ARG A 131 -10.10 -0.07 -7.75
N ALA A 132 -11.22 -0.77 -7.83
CA ALA A 132 -11.28 -2.19 -7.54
C ALA A 132 -12.03 -2.91 -8.67
N GLN A 133 -11.64 -4.15 -8.90
CA GLN A 133 -12.29 -5.02 -9.87
C GLN A 133 -12.60 -6.37 -9.22
N LEU A 134 -13.87 -6.76 -9.29
CA LEU A 134 -14.34 -8.06 -8.81
C LEU A 134 -14.31 -9.06 -9.95
N GLY A 135 -13.69 -10.22 -9.70
CA GLY A 135 -13.74 -11.41 -10.53
C GLY A 135 -14.51 -12.54 -9.85
N ALA A 136 -14.62 -13.68 -10.52
CA ALA A 136 -15.37 -14.82 -10.00
C ALA A 136 -14.71 -15.50 -8.79
N GLN A 137 -13.39 -15.48 -8.68
CA GLN A 137 -12.61 -16.15 -7.63
C GLN A 137 -11.59 -15.22 -6.96
N SER A 138 -11.41 -14.01 -7.48
CA SER A 138 -10.43 -13.04 -7.01
C SER A 138 -10.96 -11.62 -7.18
N TRP A 139 -10.32 -10.68 -6.53
CA TRP A 139 -10.52 -9.25 -6.75
C TRP A 139 -9.18 -8.53 -6.75
N SER A 140 -9.15 -7.36 -7.36
CA SER A 140 -7.96 -6.52 -7.38
C SER A 140 -8.27 -5.10 -6.95
N ALA A 141 -7.24 -4.44 -6.43
CA ALA A 141 -7.23 -3.01 -6.13
C ALA A 141 -6.07 -2.36 -6.87
N GLU A 142 -6.33 -1.21 -7.48
CA GLU A 142 -5.33 -0.41 -8.17
C GLU A 142 -5.34 1.01 -7.64
N LEU A 143 -4.17 1.61 -7.54
CA LEU A 143 -4.01 3.01 -7.20
C LEU A 143 -2.76 3.61 -7.83
N THR A 144 -2.72 4.94 -7.86
CA THR A 144 -1.49 5.71 -8.06
C THR A 144 -1.08 6.36 -6.74
N VAL A 145 0.20 6.34 -6.42
CA VAL A 145 0.77 7.20 -5.38
C VAL A 145 1.42 8.38 -6.08
N PRO A 146 0.77 9.58 -6.10
CA PRO A 146 1.22 10.69 -6.94
C PRO A 146 2.58 11.22 -6.49
N GLU A 147 3.52 11.34 -7.42
CA GLU A 147 4.86 11.90 -7.14
C GLU A 147 4.77 13.32 -6.61
N ALA A 148 3.93 14.16 -7.23
CA ALA A 148 3.74 15.55 -6.82
C ALA A 148 3.22 15.67 -5.37
N LEU A 149 2.33 14.76 -4.94
CA LEU A 149 1.86 14.70 -3.56
C LEU A 149 3.01 14.42 -2.59
N LEU A 150 3.81 13.41 -2.88
CA LEU A 150 4.95 13.05 -2.05
C LEU A 150 6.02 14.15 -2.04
N ALA A 151 6.33 14.73 -3.21
CA ALA A 151 7.31 15.82 -3.32
C ALA A 151 6.91 17.03 -2.49
N SER A 152 5.62 17.40 -2.47
CA SER A 152 5.11 18.51 -1.66
C SER A 152 5.28 18.28 -0.16
N GLN A 153 5.20 17.04 0.30
CA GLN A 153 5.34 16.68 1.71
C GLN A 153 6.80 16.52 2.15
N LEU A 154 7.65 16.05 1.24
CA LEU A 154 9.07 15.79 1.51
C LEU A 154 9.95 17.04 1.26
N GLY A 155 9.45 18.04 0.55
CA GLY A 155 10.24 19.19 0.09
C GLY A 155 11.33 18.81 -0.94
N ARG A 156 11.23 17.63 -1.55
CA ARG A 156 12.19 17.11 -2.55
C ARG A 156 11.52 16.07 -3.44
N ALA A 157 12.15 15.75 -4.57
CA ALA A 157 11.72 14.63 -5.40
C ALA A 157 11.79 13.31 -4.60
N PRO A 158 10.70 12.53 -4.56
CA PRO A 158 10.67 11.24 -3.85
C PRO A 158 11.39 10.13 -4.60
N PHE A 159 11.47 10.24 -5.92
CA PHE A 159 12.00 9.21 -6.82
C PHE A 159 13.16 9.74 -7.65
N SER A 160 14.20 8.95 -7.80
CA SER A 160 15.35 9.19 -8.67
C SER A 160 15.92 7.84 -9.13
N PRO A 161 16.54 7.74 -10.32
CA PRO A 161 17.20 6.52 -10.75
C PRO A 161 18.20 6.01 -9.71
N GLY A 162 18.12 4.72 -9.34
CA GLY A 162 18.89 4.12 -8.26
C GLY A 162 18.51 4.57 -6.84
N GLY A 163 17.54 5.48 -6.72
CA GLY A 163 17.04 5.94 -5.43
C GLY A 163 16.25 4.86 -4.69
N GLN A 164 16.16 5.00 -3.38
CA GLN A 164 15.45 4.06 -2.53
C GLN A 164 14.38 4.74 -1.68
N PHE A 165 13.36 3.98 -1.39
CA PHE A 165 12.31 4.26 -0.40
C PHE A 165 11.91 2.93 0.26
N PHE A 166 10.92 2.96 1.15
CA PHE A 166 10.51 1.76 1.88
C PHE A 166 9.01 1.54 1.69
N CYS A 167 8.60 0.28 1.59
CA CYS A 167 7.20 -0.09 1.39
C CYS A 167 6.85 -1.37 2.12
N ASN A 168 5.57 -1.51 2.43
CA ASN A 168 4.99 -2.78 2.80
C ASN A 168 3.57 -2.87 2.23
N PHE A 169 3.12 -4.08 1.98
CA PHE A 169 1.81 -4.35 1.42
C PHE A 169 1.11 -5.36 2.33
N TYR A 170 -0.21 -5.21 2.45
CA TYR A 170 -0.96 -6.00 3.41
C TYR A 170 -2.26 -6.50 2.83
N LYS A 171 -2.70 -7.64 3.36
CA LYS A 171 -4.06 -8.15 3.26
C LYS A 171 -4.61 -8.26 4.67
N ILE A 172 -5.75 -7.62 4.91
CA ILE A 172 -6.31 -7.48 6.25
C ILE A 172 -7.83 -7.66 6.25
N SER A 173 -8.35 -8.11 7.37
CA SER A 173 -9.70 -7.86 7.85
C SER A 173 -9.70 -7.83 9.38
N GLU A 174 -10.22 -6.76 9.95
CA GLU A 174 -10.48 -6.66 11.39
C GLU A 174 -11.88 -7.18 11.77
N SER A 175 -12.67 -7.69 10.81
CA SER A 175 -13.96 -8.31 11.09
C SER A 175 -13.78 -9.62 11.86
N PRO A 176 -14.40 -9.80 13.02
CA PRO A 176 -14.18 -10.96 13.90
C PRO A 176 -14.38 -12.30 13.21
N ASP A 177 -15.30 -12.41 12.23
CA ASP A 177 -15.63 -13.67 11.57
C ASP A 177 -14.59 -14.11 10.53
N ILE A 178 -13.83 -13.13 9.99
CA ILE A 178 -12.85 -13.35 8.93
C ILE A 178 -11.49 -12.73 9.27
N GLU A 179 -11.23 -12.42 10.53
CA GLU A 179 -10.03 -11.73 10.99
C GLU A 179 -8.76 -12.36 10.45
N HIS A 180 -7.93 -11.56 9.81
CA HIS A 180 -6.60 -11.96 9.34
C HIS A 180 -5.69 -10.75 9.10
N TYR A 181 -4.40 -11.00 9.25
CA TYR A 181 -3.33 -10.01 9.09
C TYR A 181 -2.17 -10.66 8.33
N VAL A 182 -1.92 -10.19 7.12
CA VAL A 182 -0.88 -10.74 6.24
C VAL A 182 -0.05 -9.60 5.67
N SER A 183 1.26 -9.74 5.62
CA SER A 183 2.17 -8.72 5.10
C SER A 183 3.13 -9.26 4.04
N PHE A 184 3.66 -8.34 3.21
CA PHE A 184 4.76 -8.62 2.29
C PHE A 184 6.10 -8.72 3.05
N SER A 185 6.44 -7.72 3.87
CA SER A 185 7.60 -7.76 4.77
C SER A 185 7.13 -8.10 6.18
N PRO A 186 7.81 -8.98 6.90
CA PRO A 186 7.43 -9.34 8.28
C PRO A 186 7.34 -8.11 9.18
N VAL A 187 6.39 -8.12 10.11
CA VAL A 187 6.19 -7.04 11.07
C VAL A 187 6.54 -7.55 12.47
N ASP A 188 7.51 -6.93 13.10
CA ASP A 188 7.92 -7.26 14.47
C ASP A 188 7.05 -6.48 15.48
N SER A 189 5.95 -7.10 15.91
CA SER A 189 5.04 -6.54 16.92
C SER A 189 4.24 -7.66 17.61
N GLU A 190 4.13 -7.55 18.92
CA GLU A 190 3.35 -8.51 19.73
C GLU A 190 1.84 -8.43 19.45
N LYS A 191 1.36 -7.27 19.04
CA LYS A 191 -0.08 -7.01 18.76
C LYS A 191 -0.26 -6.53 17.32
N PRO A 192 -1.43 -6.76 16.70
CA PRO A 192 -1.72 -6.28 15.36
C PRO A 192 -1.42 -4.78 15.19
N ASN A 193 -0.41 -4.47 14.38
CA ASN A 193 0.01 -3.11 14.10
C ASN A 193 0.87 -3.04 12.82
N PHE A 194 0.30 -2.63 11.71
CA PHE A 194 1.00 -2.43 10.45
C PHE A 194 1.70 -1.06 10.33
N HIS A 195 1.42 -0.14 11.25
CA HIS A 195 1.97 1.22 11.23
C HIS A 195 3.38 1.30 11.86
N LEU A 196 4.29 0.47 11.37
CA LEU A 196 5.69 0.37 11.81
C LEU A 196 6.63 0.48 10.61
N PRO A 197 6.94 1.70 10.13
CA PRO A 197 7.83 1.93 8.98
C PRO A 197 9.18 1.21 9.06
N GLU A 198 9.74 1.00 10.26
CA GLU A 198 10.99 0.26 10.45
C GLU A 198 10.91 -1.20 9.99
N CYS A 199 9.69 -1.77 9.86
CA CYS A 199 9.45 -3.11 9.33
C CYS A 199 9.22 -3.14 7.81
N PHE A 200 9.27 -1.99 7.12
CA PHE A 200 9.04 -1.95 5.68
C PHE A 200 10.25 -2.47 4.91
N ALA A 201 9.99 -3.15 3.82
CA ALA A 201 11.02 -3.59 2.88
C ALA A 201 11.59 -2.40 2.11
N ARG A 202 12.87 -2.49 1.76
CA ARG A 202 13.50 -1.54 0.85
C ARG A 202 12.94 -1.70 -0.57
N ALA A 203 12.63 -0.60 -1.23
CA ALA A 203 12.29 -0.54 -2.64
C ALA A 203 13.34 0.30 -3.38
N VAL A 204 13.84 -0.19 -4.51
CA VAL A 204 14.89 0.45 -5.30
C VAL A 204 14.38 0.70 -6.71
N LEU A 205 14.49 1.94 -7.19
CA LEU A 205 14.09 2.32 -8.54
C LEU A 205 15.17 1.91 -9.55
N VAL A 206 14.79 1.07 -10.53
CA VAL A 206 15.65 0.55 -11.59
C VAL A 206 15.15 0.92 -12.98
#